data_e867f954aee8ac6a229af0f011b025ab
#
_entry.id   e867f954aee8ac6a229af0f011b025ab
#
_cell.length_a   1.000
_cell.length_b   1.000
_cell.length_c   1.000
_cell.angle_alpha   90.00
_cell.angle_beta   90.00
_cell.angle_gamma   90.00
#
_symmetry.space_group_name_H-M   'P 1'
#
loop_
_entity.id
_entity.type
_entity.pdbx_description
1 polymer ?
#
loop_
_entity_poly.entity_id
_entity_poly.type
_entity_poly.pdbx_seq_one_letter_code
_entity_poly.pdbx_strand_id
1 'polypeptide(L)'
;EVAMSKSLYVCSNDSRCGKSAIVLGMMEFLLKNIPRVGSFRPIINVQRGSGRLDEDIELIRRYFNLKTDYEDMYAYTFQEATDLIAHGRKTELLEGILAKYSRLEETHDFVVCESADFETRANSIEFDINADIAINLNCPILLVANGMCQHNCDDHYNTTNMAVDLLIQRGCHILGTVVVGVPNVCPNRLADRLTRSQGQTAGSVSRNPVFGFKVK
;
A
#
# COMPACT_ATOMS: atom_id res chain seq x y z
N GLU A 1 1.65 2.61 -26.50
CA GLU A 1 2.65 2.56 -25.39
C GLU A 1 1.91 2.77 -24.09
N VAL A 2 1.81 1.75 -23.27
CA VAL A 2 1.31 1.89 -21.90
C VAL A 2 2.44 2.60 -21.14
N ALA A 3 2.23 3.85 -20.76
CA ALA A 3 3.18 4.57 -19.92
C ALA A 3 3.39 3.74 -18.65
N MET A 4 4.61 3.22 -18.45
CA MET A 4 4.94 2.51 -17.21
C MET A 4 4.75 3.46 -16.07
N SER A 5 3.91 3.09 -15.09
CA SER A 5 3.75 3.86 -13.86
C SER A 5 5.10 3.98 -13.16
N LYS A 6 5.46 5.22 -12.80
CA LYS A 6 6.67 5.51 -12.03
C LYS A 6 6.46 5.38 -10.53
N SER A 7 5.44 4.64 -10.14
CA SER A 7 5.05 4.53 -8.73
C SER A 7 4.38 3.20 -8.42
N LEU A 8 4.36 2.88 -7.14
CA LEU A 8 3.70 1.71 -6.58
C LEU A 8 3.05 2.09 -5.24
N TYR A 9 1.80 1.72 -5.04
CA TYR A 9 1.09 1.91 -3.78
C TYR A 9 0.99 0.58 -3.03
N VAL A 10 1.74 0.42 -1.95
CA VAL A 10 1.69 -0.77 -1.10
C VAL A 10 0.57 -0.59 -0.08
N CYS A 11 -0.50 -1.35 -0.23
CA CYS A 11 -1.69 -1.31 0.60
C CYS A 11 -1.89 -2.64 1.34
N SER A 12 -2.52 -2.62 2.49
CA SER A 12 -2.85 -3.83 3.24
C SER A 12 -4.34 -3.93 3.51
N ASN A 13 -4.84 -5.16 3.64
CA ASN A 13 -6.20 -5.44 4.04
C ASN A 13 -6.37 -5.59 5.57
N ASP A 14 -5.27 -5.57 6.30
CA ASP A 14 -5.24 -5.72 7.76
C ASP A 14 -4.03 -5.00 8.36
N SER A 15 -4.13 -4.55 9.60
CA SER A 15 -3.01 -4.02 10.35
C SER A 15 -2.02 -5.13 10.71
N ARG A 16 -0.71 -4.78 10.82
CA ARG A 16 0.36 -5.73 11.21
C ARG A 16 0.55 -6.92 10.25
N CYS A 17 0.23 -6.76 8.98
CA CYS A 17 0.44 -7.81 7.97
C CYS A 17 1.87 -7.89 7.42
N GLY A 18 2.81 -7.08 7.93
CA GLY A 18 4.19 -7.03 7.44
C GLY A 18 4.40 -6.10 6.23
N LYS A 19 3.49 -5.16 6.01
CA LYS A 19 3.54 -4.18 4.91
C LYS A 19 4.89 -3.44 4.85
N SER A 20 5.36 -2.88 5.98
CA SER A 20 6.61 -2.12 6.03
C SER A 20 7.83 -2.96 5.63
N ALA A 21 7.83 -4.27 5.95
CA ALA A 21 8.90 -5.18 5.49
C ALA A 21 8.87 -5.37 3.96
N ILE A 22 7.68 -5.42 3.36
CA ILE A 22 7.53 -5.48 1.90
C ILE A 22 7.99 -4.17 1.26
N VAL A 23 7.61 -3.01 1.84
CA VAL A 23 8.08 -1.69 1.37
C VAL A 23 9.61 -1.62 1.41
N LEU A 24 10.23 -2.04 2.52
CA LEU A 24 11.68 -2.05 2.67
C LEU A 24 12.35 -2.93 1.60
N GLY A 25 11.82 -4.13 1.37
CA GLY A 25 12.31 -5.05 0.32
C GLY A 25 12.13 -4.49 -1.09
N MET A 26 11.02 -3.81 -1.36
CA MET A 26 10.77 -3.15 -2.65
C MET A 26 11.74 -1.98 -2.87
N MET A 27 11.97 -1.15 -1.84
CA MET A 27 12.95 -0.07 -1.91
C MET A 27 14.35 -0.60 -2.21
N GLU A 28 14.78 -1.67 -1.52
CA GLU A 28 16.09 -2.30 -1.78
C GLU A 28 16.21 -2.83 -3.21
N PHE A 29 15.16 -3.49 -3.70
CA PHE A 29 15.14 -4.02 -5.06
C PHE A 29 15.19 -2.91 -6.11
N LEU A 30 14.39 -1.85 -5.93
CA LEU A 30 14.30 -0.75 -6.87
C LEU A 30 15.59 0.07 -6.91
N LEU A 31 16.19 0.38 -5.76
CA LEU A 31 17.43 1.16 -5.66
C LEU A 31 18.65 0.46 -6.29
N LYS A 32 18.60 -0.86 -6.52
CA LYS A 32 19.63 -1.57 -7.28
C LYS A 32 19.61 -1.23 -8.77
N ASN A 33 18.46 -0.80 -9.30
CA ASN A 33 18.23 -0.60 -10.73
C ASN A 33 17.81 0.84 -11.09
N ILE A 34 17.30 1.59 -10.13
CA ILE A 34 16.77 2.94 -10.31
C ILE A 34 17.51 3.89 -9.38
N PRO A 35 18.20 4.91 -9.92
CA PRO A 35 19.07 5.78 -9.12
C PRO A 35 18.32 6.63 -8.08
N ARG A 36 17.11 7.10 -8.43
CA ARG A 36 16.34 8.02 -7.59
C ARG A 36 14.98 7.42 -7.25
N VAL A 37 14.93 6.62 -6.18
CA VAL A 37 13.68 6.08 -5.65
C VAL A 37 13.28 6.85 -4.41
N GLY A 38 12.07 7.44 -4.45
CA GLY A 38 11.43 8.10 -3.33
C GLY A 38 10.55 7.16 -2.53
N SER A 39 10.31 7.49 -1.26
CA SER A 39 9.33 6.85 -0.40
C SER A 39 8.34 7.88 0.09
N PHE A 40 7.04 7.56 0.06
CA PHE A 40 5.96 8.46 0.44
C PHE A 40 4.90 7.74 1.29
N ARG A 41 4.58 8.28 2.46
CA ARG A 41 3.44 7.86 3.29
C ARG A 41 2.41 8.97 3.31
N PRO A 42 1.32 8.90 2.57
CA PRO A 42 0.33 9.97 2.48
C PRO A 42 -0.18 10.47 3.82
N ILE A 43 -0.40 9.53 4.76
CA ILE A 43 -0.88 9.83 6.11
C ILE A 43 -0.02 9.05 7.11
N ILE A 44 0.50 9.75 8.13
CA ILE A 44 1.34 9.17 9.19
C ILE A 44 0.61 9.19 10.54
N ASN A 45 0.95 8.23 11.40
CA ASN A 45 0.33 8.10 12.73
C ASN A 45 1.20 8.77 13.83
N VAL A 46 1.57 10.03 13.61
CA VAL A 46 2.34 10.83 14.56
C VAL A 46 1.68 12.18 14.74
N GLN A 47 1.62 12.67 15.97
CA GLN A 47 1.10 14.01 16.24
C GLN A 47 2.12 15.08 15.86
N ARG A 48 1.72 16.02 15.00
CA ARG A 48 2.57 17.14 14.58
C ARG A 48 2.99 17.98 15.79
N GLY A 49 4.27 18.29 15.88
CA GLY A 49 4.82 19.07 17.02
C GLY A 49 5.12 18.24 18.27
N SER A 50 4.89 16.93 18.28
CA SER A 50 5.22 16.04 19.41
C SER A 50 6.72 15.80 19.60
N GLY A 51 7.55 16.19 18.62
CA GLY A 51 8.99 15.85 18.55
C GLY A 51 9.25 14.39 18.19
N ARG A 52 8.22 13.59 17.95
CA ARG A 52 8.34 12.21 17.46
C ARG A 52 8.28 12.20 15.94
N LEU A 53 9.00 11.26 15.34
CA LEU A 53 8.99 10.98 13.91
C LEU A 53 8.28 9.65 13.67
N ASP A 54 7.71 9.50 12.48
CA ASP A 54 7.15 8.23 12.02
C ASP A 54 8.30 7.21 11.86
N GLU A 55 8.20 6.08 12.54
CA GLU A 55 9.27 5.09 12.63
C GLU A 55 9.58 4.45 11.27
N ASP A 56 8.58 4.22 10.43
CA ASP A 56 8.77 3.62 9.11
C ASP A 56 9.47 4.61 8.16
N ILE A 57 9.07 5.89 8.16
CA ILE A 57 9.76 6.92 7.39
C ILE A 57 11.22 7.05 7.84
N GLU A 58 11.47 7.14 9.15
CA GLU A 58 12.82 7.26 9.68
C GLU A 58 13.67 6.02 9.37
N LEU A 59 13.09 4.82 9.47
CA LEU A 59 13.77 3.58 9.11
C LEU A 59 14.22 3.61 7.65
N ILE A 60 13.31 3.87 6.72
CA ILE A 60 13.58 3.89 5.29
C ILE A 60 14.60 4.99 4.97
N ARG A 61 14.41 6.21 5.49
CA ARG A 61 15.29 7.34 5.25
C ARG A 61 16.71 7.07 5.70
N ARG A 62 16.89 6.50 6.90
CA ARG A 62 18.22 6.20 7.45
C ARG A 62 18.86 4.99 6.78
N TYR A 63 18.10 3.91 6.60
CA TYR A 63 18.65 2.67 6.05
C TYR A 63 19.16 2.85 4.61
N PHE A 64 18.42 3.56 3.78
CA PHE A 64 18.78 3.83 2.39
C PHE A 64 19.53 5.17 2.20
N ASN A 65 19.80 5.91 3.28
CA ASN A 65 20.44 7.22 3.23
C ASN A 65 19.79 8.17 2.23
N LEU A 66 18.44 8.21 2.24
CA LEU A 66 17.68 9.09 1.35
C LEU A 66 17.95 10.54 1.67
N LYS A 67 18.07 11.37 0.62
CA LYS A 67 18.31 12.81 0.74
C LYS A 67 17.05 13.64 0.85
N THR A 68 15.90 13.00 0.68
CA THR A 68 14.57 13.62 0.81
C THR A 68 14.36 14.06 2.25
N ASP A 69 13.90 15.30 2.43
CA ASP A 69 13.56 15.80 3.75
C ASP A 69 12.36 15.05 4.32
N TYR A 70 12.37 14.80 5.63
CA TYR A 70 11.31 14.07 6.32
C TYR A 70 9.92 14.64 6.03
N GLU A 71 9.79 15.97 6.07
CA GLU A 71 8.52 16.68 5.84
C GLU A 71 7.98 16.52 4.41
N ASP A 72 8.81 16.13 3.45
CA ASP A 72 8.39 15.87 2.07
C ASP A 72 7.97 14.42 1.85
N MET A 73 8.24 13.52 2.81
CA MET A 73 7.91 12.11 2.71
C MET A 73 6.48 11.77 3.17
N TYR A 74 5.71 12.76 3.67
CA TYR A 74 4.30 12.60 4.04
C TYR A 74 3.49 13.87 3.75
N ALA A 75 2.16 13.73 3.72
CA ALA A 75 1.28 14.87 3.51
C ALA A 75 0.57 15.31 4.80
N TYR A 76 -0.10 14.38 5.49
CA TYR A 76 -0.91 14.65 6.65
C TYR A 76 -0.59 13.71 7.81
N THR A 77 -0.85 14.18 9.03
CA THR A 77 -0.99 13.30 10.19
C THR A 77 -2.37 12.64 10.19
N PHE A 78 -2.52 11.54 10.91
CA PHE A 78 -3.81 10.87 11.10
C PHE A 78 -4.88 11.81 11.65
N GLN A 79 -4.52 12.66 12.64
CA GLN A 79 -5.45 13.62 13.23
C GLN A 79 -5.96 14.62 12.20
N GLU A 80 -5.07 15.24 11.43
CA GLU A 80 -5.42 16.19 10.37
C GLU A 80 -6.32 15.54 9.30
N ALA A 81 -5.98 14.33 8.87
CA ALA A 81 -6.78 13.60 7.89
C ALA A 81 -8.18 13.26 8.41
N THR A 82 -8.28 12.80 9.66
CA THR A 82 -9.54 12.48 10.31
C THR A 82 -10.42 13.71 10.46
N ASP A 83 -9.84 14.84 10.85
CA ASP A 83 -10.56 16.11 11.01
C ASP A 83 -11.11 16.60 9.66
N LEU A 84 -10.33 16.51 8.58
CA LEU A 84 -10.80 16.87 7.24
C LEU A 84 -11.94 15.96 6.78
N ILE A 85 -11.84 14.65 6.99
CA ILE A 85 -12.89 13.70 6.64
C ILE A 85 -14.18 13.96 7.44
N ALA A 86 -14.06 14.16 8.75
CA ALA A 86 -15.19 14.41 9.64
C ALA A 86 -15.97 15.68 9.26
N HIS A 87 -15.30 16.68 8.69
CA HIS A 87 -15.92 17.91 8.21
C HIS A 87 -16.34 17.86 6.72
N GLY A 88 -16.33 16.68 6.09
CA GLY A 88 -16.71 16.52 4.69
C GLY A 88 -15.69 17.10 3.67
N ARG A 89 -14.46 17.40 4.11
CA ARG A 89 -13.38 18.01 3.30
C ARG A 89 -12.43 16.97 2.69
N LYS A 90 -12.98 15.81 2.30
CA LYS A 90 -12.18 14.72 1.72
C LYS A 90 -11.45 15.13 0.44
N THR A 91 -12.06 15.96 -0.40
CA THR A 91 -11.43 16.46 -1.64
C THR A 91 -10.16 17.23 -1.33
N GLU A 92 -10.18 18.11 -0.33
CA GLU A 92 -9.01 18.87 0.10
C GLU A 92 -7.88 17.97 0.62
N LEU A 93 -8.23 16.92 1.37
CA LEU A 93 -7.26 15.91 1.80
C LEU A 93 -6.56 15.27 0.60
N LEU A 94 -7.32 14.83 -0.41
CA LEU A 94 -6.78 14.17 -1.60
C LEU A 94 -5.95 15.14 -2.46
N GLU A 95 -6.39 16.38 -2.64
CA GLU A 95 -5.64 17.41 -3.35
C GLU A 95 -4.30 17.75 -2.65
N GLY A 96 -4.30 17.86 -1.32
CA GLY A 96 -3.09 18.09 -0.55
C GLY A 96 -2.10 16.93 -0.62
N ILE A 97 -2.61 15.69 -0.59
CA ILE A 97 -1.78 14.49 -0.81
C ILE A 97 -1.17 14.50 -2.20
N LEU A 98 -1.96 14.78 -3.24
CA LEU A 98 -1.50 14.84 -4.63
C LEU A 98 -0.42 15.92 -4.81
N ALA A 99 -0.62 17.11 -4.22
CA ALA A 99 0.34 18.21 -4.32
C ALA A 99 1.71 17.86 -3.69
N LYS A 100 1.72 17.14 -2.57
CA LYS A 100 2.96 16.66 -1.94
C LYS A 100 3.62 15.56 -2.78
N TYR A 101 2.84 14.59 -3.23
CA TYR A 101 3.32 13.51 -4.07
C TYR A 101 3.95 14.00 -5.38
N SER A 102 3.31 14.95 -6.07
CA SER A 102 3.80 15.48 -7.35
C SER A 102 5.19 16.11 -7.22
N ARG A 103 5.50 16.77 -6.09
CA ARG A 103 6.85 17.29 -5.83
C ARG A 103 7.90 16.19 -5.71
N LEU A 104 7.54 15.05 -5.12
CA LEU A 104 8.44 13.90 -5.07
C LEU A 104 8.62 13.28 -6.46
N GLU A 105 7.54 13.15 -7.23
CA GLU A 105 7.57 12.59 -8.58
C GLU A 105 8.45 13.41 -9.53
N GLU A 106 8.49 14.75 -9.39
CA GLU A 106 9.37 15.61 -10.17
C GLU A 106 10.87 15.36 -9.92
N THR A 107 11.23 14.93 -8.71
CA THR A 107 12.63 14.76 -8.28
C THR A 107 13.11 13.31 -8.27
N HIS A 108 12.19 12.35 -8.38
CA HIS A 108 12.49 10.92 -8.33
C HIS A 108 12.06 10.20 -9.62
N ASP A 109 12.77 9.14 -9.96
CA ASP A 109 12.48 8.30 -11.13
C ASP A 109 11.39 7.27 -10.82
N PHE A 110 11.23 6.93 -9.54
CA PHE A 110 10.19 6.04 -9.03
C PHE A 110 9.82 6.40 -7.59
N VAL A 111 8.54 6.29 -7.22
CA VAL A 111 8.07 6.54 -5.86
C VAL A 111 7.33 5.31 -5.31
N VAL A 112 7.78 4.79 -4.17
CA VAL A 112 7.06 3.77 -3.41
C VAL A 112 6.17 4.47 -2.39
N CYS A 113 4.87 4.32 -2.54
CA CYS A 113 3.89 4.83 -1.59
C CYS A 113 3.49 3.71 -0.62
N GLU A 114 3.41 4.01 0.67
CA GLU A 114 2.91 3.11 1.70
C GLU A 114 1.59 3.61 2.26
N SER A 115 0.56 2.75 2.27
CA SER A 115 -0.75 3.10 2.79
C SER A 115 -0.72 3.43 4.28
N ALA A 116 -1.61 4.32 4.69
CA ALA A 116 -1.82 4.61 6.11
C ALA A 116 -2.36 3.36 6.85
N ASP A 117 -1.96 3.21 8.09
CA ASP A 117 -2.58 2.27 9.04
C ASP A 117 -3.38 3.09 10.06
N PHE A 118 -4.69 2.93 10.04
CA PHE A 118 -5.56 3.54 11.03
C PHE A 118 -5.76 2.53 12.18
N GLU A 119 -5.30 2.83 13.36
CA GLU A 119 -5.45 1.96 14.54
C GLU A 119 -6.91 1.85 15.05
N THR A 120 -7.88 2.27 14.26
CA THR A 120 -9.28 2.25 14.63
C THR A 120 -9.97 0.99 14.13
N ARG A 121 -10.98 0.52 14.88
CA ARG A 121 -11.83 -0.64 14.51
C ARG A 121 -12.66 -0.42 13.23
N ALA A 122 -12.49 0.70 12.54
CA ALA A 122 -13.21 1.05 11.31
C ALA A 122 -12.39 0.72 10.06
N ASN A 123 -12.00 -0.54 9.90
CA ASN A 123 -11.21 -1.04 8.75
C ASN A 123 -11.80 -0.67 7.38
N SER A 124 -13.13 -0.46 7.30
CA SER A 124 -13.77 -0.08 6.03
C SER A 124 -13.41 1.35 5.58
N ILE A 125 -13.35 2.32 6.51
CA ILE A 125 -13.03 3.73 6.17
C ILE A 125 -11.55 3.84 5.76
N GLU A 126 -10.67 3.12 6.44
CA GLU A 126 -9.26 3.06 6.12
C GLU A 126 -9.03 2.52 4.71
N PHE A 127 -9.66 1.38 4.42
CA PHE A 127 -9.57 0.75 3.12
C PHE A 127 -10.08 1.67 2.01
N ASP A 128 -11.19 2.35 2.26
CA ASP A 128 -11.81 3.29 1.34
C ASP A 128 -10.90 4.49 1.02
N ILE A 129 -10.29 5.09 2.05
CA ILE A 129 -9.43 6.25 1.84
C ILE A 129 -8.12 5.87 1.13
N ASN A 130 -7.54 4.71 1.44
CA ASN A 130 -6.34 4.22 0.77
C ASN A 130 -6.60 3.91 -0.71
N ALA A 131 -7.78 3.36 -1.06
CA ALA A 131 -8.20 3.16 -2.44
C ALA A 131 -8.33 4.49 -3.19
N ASP A 132 -8.99 5.48 -2.58
CA ASP A 132 -9.14 6.80 -3.18
C ASP A 132 -7.79 7.51 -3.38
N ILE A 133 -6.88 7.39 -2.42
CA ILE A 133 -5.52 7.93 -2.56
C ILE A 133 -4.80 7.26 -3.74
N ALA A 134 -4.79 5.93 -3.81
CA ALA A 134 -4.13 5.20 -4.89
C ALA A 134 -4.67 5.60 -6.29
N ILE A 135 -6.00 5.77 -6.41
CA ILE A 135 -6.65 6.23 -7.64
C ILE A 135 -6.20 7.65 -7.99
N ASN A 136 -6.25 8.58 -7.02
CA ASN A 136 -5.88 9.99 -7.27
C ASN A 136 -4.40 10.17 -7.61
N LEU A 137 -3.51 9.33 -7.05
CA LEU A 137 -2.10 9.30 -7.40
C LEU A 137 -1.81 8.52 -8.68
N ASN A 138 -2.82 7.89 -9.29
CA ASN A 138 -2.66 6.99 -10.43
C ASN A 138 -1.59 5.89 -10.19
N CYS A 139 -1.52 5.39 -8.97
CA CYS A 139 -0.57 4.37 -8.56
C CYS A 139 -1.19 2.97 -8.64
N PRO A 140 -0.55 2.00 -9.30
CA PRO A 140 -0.96 0.61 -9.18
C PRO A 140 -0.75 0.11 -7.75
N ILE A 141 -1.64 -0.78 -7.29
CA ILE A 141 -1.63 -1.31 -5.93
C ILE A 141 -0.90 -2.65 -5.88
N LEU A 142 0.03 -2.78 -4.94
CA LEU A 142 0.49 -4.07 -4.42
C LEU A 142 -0.23 -4.35 -3.11
N LEU A 143 -1.16 -5.31 -3.12
CA LEU A 143 -1.91 -5.67 -1.92
C LEU A 143 -1.07 -6.60 -1.04
N VAL A 144 -0.91 -6.26 0.23
CA VAL A 144 -0.28 -7.12 1.24
C VAL A 144 -1.37 -7.68 2.15
N ALA A 145 -1.51 -9.00 2.16
CA ALA A 145 -2.50 -9.70 2.95
C ALA A 145 -1.86 -10.50 4.09
N ASN A 146 -2.54 -10.55 5.23
CA ASN A 146 -2.08 -11.28 6.40
C ASN A 146 -2.49 -12.75 6.32
N GLY A 147 -1.50 -13.65 6.28
CA GLY A 147 -1.69 -15.09 6.31
C GLY A 147 -1.59 -15.74 7.71
N MET A 148 -1.24 -14.97 8.75
CA MET A 148 -0.94 -15.53 10.08
C MET A 148 -2.15 -15.72 10.99
N CYS A 149 -3.23 -14.94 10.78
CA CYS A 149 -4.29 -14.79 11.78
C CYS A 149 -5.47 -15.75 11.61
N GLN A 150 -5.47 -16.66 10.63
CA GLN A 150 -6.66 -17.46 10.30
C GLN A 150 -6.38 -18.96 10.40
N HIS A 151 -7.42 -19.71 10.78
CA HIS A 151 -7.31 -21.11 11.13
C HIS A 151 -7.27 -22.05 9.92
N ASN A 152 -7.67 -21.57 8.72
CA ASN A 152 -7.66 -22.37 7.51
C ASN A 152 -7.37 -21.57 6.22
N CYS A 153 -7.00 -22.28 5.14
CA CYS A 153 -6.64 -21.68 3.85
C CYS A 153 -7.85 -21.02 3.16
N ASP A 154 -9.06 -21.48 3.42
CA ASP A 154 -10.25 -20.95 2.76
C ASP A 154 -10.63 -19.58 3.30
N ASP A 155 -10.42 -19.32 4.59
CA ASP A 155 -10.66 -18.01 5.21
C ASP A 155 -9.67 -16.98 4.68
N HIS A 156 -8.39 -17.36 4.55
CA HIS A 156 -7.36 -16.50 3.92
C HIS A 156 -7.72 -16.15 2.48
N TYR A 157 -8.15 -17.15 1.72
CA TYR A 157 -8.60 -16.95 0.36
C TYR A 157 -9.76 -15.97 0.30
N ASN A 158 -10.81 -16.21 1.08
CA ASN A 158 -12.02 -15.39 1.06
C ASN A 158 -11.72 -13.94 1.45
N THR A 159 -10.98 -13.72 2.53
CA THR A 159 -10.63 -12.38 3.02
C THR A 159 -9.77 -11.62 1.98
N THR A 160 -8.76 -12.29 1.43
CA THR A 160 -7.89 -11.67 0.43
C THR A 160 -8.65 -11.37 -0.86
N ASN A 161 -9.47 -12.32 -1.33
CA ASN A 161 -10.27 -12.13 -2.55
C ASN A 161 -11.29 -11.00 -2.40
N MET A 162 -11.97 -10.90 -1.25
CA MET A 162 -12.87 -9.79 -0.96
C MET A 162 -12.16 -8.44 -1.03
N ALA A 163 -10.94 -8.32 -0.48
CA ALA A 163 -10.18 -7.09 -0.56
C ALA A 163 -9.80 -6.74 -2.00
N VAL A 164 -9.37 -7.74 -2.79
CA VAL A 164 -9.08 -7.57 -4.22
C VAL A 164 -10.31 -7.11 -4.99
N ASP A 165 -11.46 -7.78 -4.80
CA ASP A 165 -12.71 -7.44 -5.49
C ASP A 165 -13.19 -6.04 -5.17
N LEU A 166 -13.08 -5.61 -3.90
CA LEU A 166 -13.44 -4.26 -3.47
C LEU A 166 -12.55 -3.19 -4.14
N LEU A 167 -11.23 -3.42 -4.21
CA LEU A 167 -10.32 -2.50 -4.89
C LEU A 167 -10.62 -2.39 -6.39
N ILE A 168 -10.89 -3.53 -7.06
CA ILE A 168 -11.25 -3.57 -8.48
C ILE A 168 -12.57 -2.84 -8.72
N GLN A 169 -13.61 -3.08 -7.89
CA GLN A 169 -14.90 -2.41 -7.99
C GLN A 169 -14.80 -0.88 -7.84
N ARG A 170 -13.81 -0.40 -7.07
CA ARG A 170 -13.50 1.02 -6.94
C ARG A 170 -12.70 1.60 -8.12
N GLY A 171 -12.24 0.76 -9.03
CA GLY A 171 -11.43 1.18 -10.18
C GLY A 171 -9.94 1.21 -9.92
N CYS A 172 -9.46 0.61 -8.83
CA CYS A 172 -8.03 0.49 -8.57
C CYS A 172 -7.38 -0.50 -9.55
N HIS A 173 -6.17 -0.17 -9.99
CA HIS A 173 -5.33 -1.10 -10.74
C HIS A 173 -4.48 -1.92 -9.77
N ILE A 174 -4.68 -3.24 -9.71
CA ILE A 174 -3.91 -4.13 -8.84
C ILE A 174 -2.76 -4.74 -9.64
N LEU A 175 -1.53 -4.47 -9.21
CA LEU A 175 -0.31 -5.05 -9.78
C LEU A 175 -0.11 -6.50 -9.33
N GLY A 176 -0.45 -6.80 -8.08
CA GLY A 176 -0.29 -8.13 -7.51
C GLY A 176 -0.73 -8.19 -6.04
N THR A 177 -0.69 -9.41 -5.50
CA THR A 177 -0.97 -9.66 -4.09
C THR A 177 0.17 -10.43 -3.43
N VAL A 178 0.61 -9.96 -2.27
CA VAL A 178 1.61 -10.61 -1.42
C VAL A 178 0.91 -11.12 -0.17
N VAL A 179 0.98 -12.40 0.12
CA VAL A 179 0.43 -12.99 1.35
C VAL A 179 1.58 -13.33 2.30
N VAL A 180 1.63 -12.66 3.44
CA VAL A 180 2.72 -12.79 4.43
C VAL A 180 2.30 -13.76 5.53
N GLY A 181 3.19 -14.70 5.91
CA GLY A 181 2.96 -15.61 7.03
C GLY A 181 2.06 -16.82 6.70
N VAL A 182 2.01 -17.22 5.44
CA VAL A 182 1.19 -18.39 5.01
C VAL A 182 1.71 -19.68 5.68
N PRO A 183 0.85 -20.48 6.35
CA PRO A 183 1.23 -21.76 6.91
C PRO A 183 1.79 -22.71 5.85
N ASN A 184 2.70 -23.60 6.24
CA ASN A 184 3.42 -24.51 5.32
C ASN A 184 2.54 -25.37 4.38
N VAL A 185 1.27 -25.55 4.71
CA VAL A 185 0.33 -26.41 3.97
C VAL A 185 -0.42 -25.65 2.87
N CYS A 186 -0.43 -24.32 2.89
CA CYS A 186 -1.33 -23.49 2.08
C CYS A 186 -0.73 -22.76 0.85
N PRO A 187 0.60 -22.54 0.69
CA PRO A 187 1.08 -21.53 -0.29
C PRO A 187 0.59 -21.76 -1.72
N ASN A 188 0.76 -22.97 -2.24
CA ASN A 188 0.39 -23.28 -3.64
C ASN A 188 -1.12 -23.28 -3.87
N ARG A 189 -1.91 -23.82 -2.91
CA ARG A 189 -3.38 -23.84 -3.01
C ARG A 189 -3.96 -22.43 -2.98
N LEU A 190 -3.44 -21.56 -2.14
CA LEU A 190 -3.89 -20.18 -2.02
C LEU A 190 -3.53 -19.37 -3.30
N ALA A 191 -2.30 -19.49 -3.79
CA ALA A 191 -1.87 -18.86 -5.02
C ALA A 191 -2.70 -19.32 -6.23
N ASP A 192 -2.90 -20.61 -6.40
CA ASP A 192 -3.71 -21.17 -7.48
C ASP A 192 -5.17 -20.71 -7.45
N ARG A 193 -5.78 -20.65 -6.26
CA ARG A 193 -7.18 -20.20 -6.11
C ARG A 193 -7.34 -18.72 -6.40
N LEU A 194 -6.48 -17.86 -5.84
CA LEU A 194 -6.50 -16.43 -6.08
C LEU A 194 -6.24 -16.09 -7.55
N THR A 195 -5.34 -16.80 -8.21
CA THR A 195 -5.08 -16.62 -9.64
C THR A 195 -6.25 -17.06 -10.52
N ARG A 196 -6.99 -18.13 -10.14
CA ARG A 196 -8.12 -18.65 -10.91
C ARG A 196 -9.40 -17.83 -10.77
N SER A 197 -9.67 -17.30 -9.59
CA SER A 197 -10.90 -16.53 -9.35
C SER A 197 -10.97 -15.26 -10.21
N GLN A 198 -9.84 -14.70 -10.57
CA GLN A 198 -9.76 -13.49 -11.39
C GLN A 198 -9.88 -13.74 -12.90
N GLY A 199 -9.79 -15.00 -13.34
CA GLY A 199 -10.02 -15.38 -14.75
C GLY A 199 -11.49 -15.52 -15.16
N GLN A 200 -12.45 -15.38 -14.22
CA GLN A 200 -13.90 -15.56 -14.49
C GLN A 200 -14.67 -14.26 -14.69
N THR A 201 -14.08 -13.10 -14.44
CA THR A 201 -14.68 -11.80 -14.78
C THR A 201 -14.35 -11.44 -16.23
N ALA A 202 -15.38 -11.45 -17.06
CA ALA A 202 -15.32 -11.15 -18.49
C ALA A 202 -14.67 -9.77 -18.77
N GLY A 203 -13.52 -9.77 -19.41
CA GLY A 203 -12.84 -8.58 -19.93
C GLY A 203 -11.39 -8.49 -19.45
N SER A 204 -10.45 -8.86 -20.33
CA SER A 204 -8.99 -8.67 -20.32
C SER A 204 -8.34 -8.05 -19.05
N VAL A 205 -8.55 -8.59 -17.89
CA VAL A 205 -7.83 -8.22 -16.68
C VAL A 205 -6.57 -9.07 -16.62
N SER A 206 -5.41 -8.41 -16.60
CA SER A 206 -4.12 -9.08 -16.40
C SER A 206 -4.18 -9.93 -15.13
N ARG A 207 -3.69 -11.16 -15.19
CA ARG A 207 -3.66 -12.07 -14.05
C ARG A 207 -2.93 -11.40 -12.89
N ASN A 208 -3.59 -11.26 -11.74
CA ASN A 208 -2.96 -10.75 -10.52
C ASN A 208 -1.97 -11.81 -9.98
N PRO A 209 -0.65 -11.59 -10.07
CA PRO A 209 0.30 -12.53 -9.52
C PRO A 209 0.21 -12.55 -7.99
N VAL A 210 0.22 -13.74 -7.41
CA VAL A 210 0.19 -13.95 -5.97
C VAL A 210 1.52 -14.51 -5.49
N PHE A 211 2.13 -13.83 -4.54
CA PHE A 211 3.40 -14.23 -3.93
C PHE A 211 3.18 -14.59 -2.46
N GLY A 212 3.62 -15.78 -2.06
CA GLY A 212 3.59 -16.21 -0.67
C GLY A 212 4.98 -16.14 -0.05
N PHE A 213 5.13 -15.43 1.07
CA PHE A 213 6.38 -15.42 1.85
C PHE A 213 6.20 -16.24 3.12
N LYS A 214 7.17 -17.13 3.38
CA LYS A 214 7.29 -17.83 4.66
C LYS A 214 8.11 -16.97 5.62
N VAL A 215 7.54 -16.66 6.77
CA VAL A 215 8.30 -16.18 7.90
C VAL A 215 8.84 -17.39 8.63
N LYS A 216 10.19 -17.49 8.77
CA LYS A 216 10.83 -18.52 9.58
C LYS A 216 10.80 -18.10 11.04
#